data_6327716cfec67797f777739c68256142
#
_entry.id   6327716cfec67797f777739c68256142
#
_cell.length_a   1.000
_cell.length_b   1.000
_cell.length_c   1.000
_cell.angle_alpha   90.00
_cell.angle_beta   90.00
_cell.angle_gamma   90.00
#
_symmetry.space_group_name_H-M   'P 1'
#
loop_
_entity.id
_entity.type
_entity.pdbx_description
1 polymer ?
#
loop_
_entity_poly.entity_id
_entity_poly.type
_entity_poly.pdbx_seq_one_letter_code
_entity_poly.pdbx_strand_id
1 'polypeptide(L)'
;MAVTKITDENIIDIDASKLVGSLGVLDGSNLTNVPQGKVVTKETSDPTQETNPAGGVGTLYLNKSSGELFCCTDATTDYNVWLNVGNPEKPTGIIQFDNSGPQYFGNRGLFFGGNWTQMTTDAIQYINIPICGNSTTFGDLNRYHQSRPGCLSDGTRAVCVAGNMDGPNTGMDYVTVATPATSQEFGTFAYSNTYLDAVSNGTRGLITPGAYGSASMPMEYITVQTTGNSQTFGSVVFSNGSYDQHCGWMPVVGNGTRAIMLGGYPHTPNGPLIGGIISYVVIATQSNASQFGTLDQHRYGAAGLNDRTYGVCWGGQYVDNGYIPAGNEWITMATNGNAQIFSGITVSHQNDTGACSNSERGVIQMYTNNEIEFITITNPSANAIVFGQNSISSNQSSCGATSGNA
;
A
#
# COMPACT_ATOMS: atom_id res chain seq x y z
N MET A 1 7.65 22.78 -43.20
CA MET A 1 8.67 23.65 -42.56
C MET A 1 10.00 22.93 -42.69
N ALA A 2 10.99 23.61 -43.27
CA ALA A 2 12.30 23.00 -43.54
C ALA A 2 13.03 22.81 -42.21
N VAL A 3 13.47 21.59 -41.97
CA VAL A 3 14.37 21.29 -40.83
C VAL A 3 15.71 21.89 -41.15
N THR A 4 16.10 22.93 -40.44
CA THR A 4 17.44 23.52 -40.54
C THR A 4 18.43 22.49 -39.97
N LYS A 5 19.34 22.01 -40.82
CA LYS A 5 20.42 21.13 -40.43
C LYS A 5 21.29 21.88 -39.41
N ILE A 6 21.32 21.38 -38.19
CA ILE A 6 22.19 21.91 -37.13
C ILE A 6 23.60 21.39 -37.43
N THR A 7 24.53 22.26 -37.74
CA THR A 7 25.95 21.93 -37.92
C THR A 7 26.73 22.08 -36.62
N ASP A 8 27.71 21.22 -36.42
CA ASP A 8 28.40 20.87 -35.16
C ASP A 8 29.07 22.00 -34.36
N GLU A 9 29.10 23.23 -34.84
CA GLU A 9 29.96 24.26 -34.24
C GLU A 9 29.33 25.08 -33.09
N ASN A 10 28.04 24.90 -32.78
CA ASN A 10 27.34 25.80 -31.85
C ASN A 10 26.38 25.13 -30.83
N ILE A 11 26.52 23.83 -30.57
CA ILE A 11 25.72 23.19 -29.48
C ILE A 11 26.58 23.11 -28.25
N ILE A 12 26.57 24.18 -27.43
CA ILE A 12 27.30 24.22 -26.16
C ILE A 12 26.46 23.65 -25.03
N ASP A 13 25.14 23.71 -25.13
CA ASP A 13 24.24 23.15 -24.10
C ASP A 13 22.83 22.95 -24.66
N ILE A 14 22.30 21.73 -24.60
CA ILE A 14 20.90 21.45 -24.90
C ILE A 14 20.18 21.27 -23.57
N ASP A 15 19.43 22.28 -23.16
CA ASP A 15 18.48 22.16 -22.07
C ASP A 15 17.41 21.11 -22.43
N ALA A 16 17.42 19.97 -21.72
CA ALA A 16 16.50 18.87 -21.95
C ALA A 16 15.02 19.29 -21.86
N SER A 17 14.72 20.41 -21.18
CA SER A 17 13.37 20.97 -21.10
C SER A 17 12.85 21.57 -22.43
N LYS A 18 13.73 21.75 -23.41
CA LYS A 18 13.43 22.35 -24.73
C LYS A 18 13.30 21.33 -25.87
N LEU A 19 13.50 20.06 -25.60
CA LEU A 19 13.29 18.98 -26.57
C LEU A 19 11.79 18.64 -26.67
N VAL A 20 11.04 19.43 -27.40
CA VAL A 20 9.62 19.21 -27.68
C VAL A 20 9.47 18.71 -29.13
N GLY A 21 9.19 17.43 -29.30
CA GLY A 21 8.89 16.82 -30.59
C GLY A 21 9.32 15.37 -30.71
N SER A 22 8.62 14.60 -31.54
CA SER A 22 9.00 13.24 -31.89
C SER A 22 10.37 13.22 -32.54
N LEU A 23 11.39 12.74 -31.83
CA LEU A 23 12.66 12.36 -32.46
C LEU A 23 12.39 11.05 -33.20
N GLY A 24 12.52 11.09 -34.53
CA GLY A 24 12.54 9.87 -35.33
C GLY A 24 13.61 8.91 -34.84
N VAL A 25 13.51 7.64 -35.23
CA VAL A 25 14.47 6.59 -34.85
C VAL A 25 15.89 7.12 -35.00
N LEU A 26 16.54 7.42 -33.86
CA LEU A 26 17.93 7.82 -33.85
C LEU A 26 18.76 6.55 -33.95
N ASP A 27 19.43 6.36 -35.09
CA ASP A 27 20.51 5.40 -35.20
C ASP A 27 21.64 5.83 -34.25
N GLY A 28 21.77 5.12 -33.14
CA GLY A 28 22.77 5.43 -32.11
C GLY A 28 24.23 5.29 -32.57
N SER A 29 24.47 4.86 -33.82
CA SER A 29 25.81 4.76 -34.41
C SER A 29 26.51 6.10 -34.62
N ASN A 30 25.75 7.21 -34.62
CA ASN A 30 26.22 8.57 -34.87
C ASN A 30 26.35 9.46 -33.63
N LEU A 31 26.16 8.93 -32.42
CA LEU A 31 26.40 9.65 -31.17
C LEU A 31 27.90 9.69 -30.83
N THR A 32 28.72 10.36 -31.66
CA THR A 32 30.17 10.37 -31.50
C THR A 32 30.71 11.52 -30.64
N ASN A 33 29.88 12.50 -30.29
CA ASN A 33 30.28 13.67 -29.51
C ASN A 33 29.47 13.85 -28.21
N VAL A 34 29.32 12.77 -27.43
CA VAL A 34 28.84 12.89 -26.06
C VAL A 34 29.98 13.48 -25.21
N PRO A 35 29.74 14.56 -24.42
CA PRO A 35 30.81 15.12 -23.58
C PRO A 35 31.52 14.06 -22.76
N GLN A 36 32.84 14.11 -22.73
CA GLN A 36 33.68 13.21 -21.94
C GLN A 36 33.23 13.24 -20.50
N GLY A 37 32.63 12.12 -20.04
CA GLY A 37 32.10 11.99 -18.68
C GLY A 37 30.69 11.40 -18.59
N LYS A 38 29.93 11.38 -19.69
CA LYS A 38 28.63 10.68 -19.71
C LYS A 38 28.77 9.34 -20.43
N VAL A 39 28.68 8.28 -19.68
CA VAL A 39 28.74 6.91 -20.24
C VAL A 39 27.38 6.58 -20.84
N VAL A 40 27.36 6.19 -22.13
CA VAL A 40 26.18 5.59 -22.76
C VAL A 40 26.33 4.07 -22.69
N THR A 41 25.54 3.42 -21.86
CA THR A 41 25.46 1.97 -21.82
C THR A 41 24.57 1.48 -22.96
N LYS A 42 24.99 0.45 -23.71
CA LYS A 42 24.26 -0.08 -24.86
C LYS A 42 24.01 -1.56 -24.69
N GLU A 43 22.78 -1.96 -24.42
CA GLU A 43 22.39 -3.35 -24.20
C GLU A 43 21.19 -3.75 -25.08
N THR A 44 20.75 -4.99 -24.98
CA THR A 44 19.61 -5.52 -25.74
C THR A 44 18.31 -5.63 -24.93
N SER A 45 18.36 -5.27 -23.67
CA SER A 45 17.22 -5.20 -22.73
C SER A 45 17.12 -3.82 -22.14
N ASP A 46 15.99 -3.50 -21.53
CA ASP A 46 15.83 -2.28 -20.72
C ASP A 46 16.71 -2.32 -19.48
N PRO A 47 17.18 -1.17 -18.98
CA PRO A 47 17.88 -1.13 -17.70
C PRO A 47 16.91 -1.49 -16.57
N THR A 48 17.40 -2.18 -15.56
CA THR A 48 16.68 -2.48 -14.32
C THR A 48 17.18 -1.58 -13.19
N GLN A 49 16.55 -1.63 -12.05
CA GLN A 49 17.06 -0.93 -10.86
C GLN A 49 18.46 -1.40 -10.44
N GLU A 50 18.80 -2.67 -10.72
CA GLU A 50 20.13 -3.25 -10.46
C GLU A 50 21.16 -2.87 -11.52
N THR A 51 20.74 -2.18 -12.58
CA THR A 51 21.64 -1.66 -13.62
C THR A 51 22.35 -0.43 -13.09
N ASN A 52 23.43 -0.66 -12.34
CA ASN A 52 24.20 0.42 -11.71
C ASN A 52 24.95 1.24 -12.77
N PRO A 53 24.63 2.55 -12.89
CA PRO A 53 25.25 3.41 -13.89
C PRO A 53 26.68 3.80 -13.48
N ALA A 54 27.68 3.44 -14.29
CA ALA A 54 29.08 3.78 -14.03
C ALA A 54 29.34 5.30 -13.94
N GLY A 55 28.49 6.10 -14.59
CA GLY A 55 28.56 7.58 -14.59
C GLY A 55 27.66 8.27 -13.57
N GLY A 56 26.96 7.53 -12.72
CA GLY A 56 26.00 8.09 -11.77
C GLY A 56 24.75 8.70 -12.44
N VAL A 57 24.10 9.65 -11.77
CA VAL A 57 22.94 10.38 -12.29
C VAL A 57 23.29 11.09 -13.61
N GLY A 58 22.39 11.00 -14.59
CA GLY A 58 22.58 11.52 -15.94
C GLY A 58 23.25 10.54 -16.91
N THR A 59 23.60 9.31 -16.48
CA THR A 59 24.05 8.24 -17.39
C THR A 59 22.92 7.89 -18.36
N LEU A 60 23.26 7.76 -19.64
CA LEU A 60 22.34 7.32 -20.68
C LEU A 60 22.47 5.82 -20.94
N TYR A 61 21.34 5.17 -21.17
CA TYR A 61 21.24 3.75 -21.49
C TYR A 61 20.37 3.56 -22.72
N LEU A 62 20.92 2.92 -23.74
CA LEU A 62 20.24 2.62 -25.01
C LEU A 62 19.92 1.12 -25.08
N ASN A 63 18.64 0.78 -25.17
CA ASN A 63 18.22 -0.56 -25.56
C ASN A 63 18.29 -0.68 -27.09
N LYS A 64 19.24 -1.48 -27.57
CA LYS A 64 19.45 -1.69 -29.03
C LYS A 64 18.32 -2.51 -29.67
N SER A 65 17.56 -3.28 -28.91
CA SER A 65 16.48 -4.11 -29.46
C SER A 65 15.20 -3.32 -29.66
N SER A 66 14.86 -2.40 -28.73
CA SER A 66 13.67 -1.57 -28.82
C SER A 66 13.93 -0.17 -29.40
N GLY A 67 15.19 0.28 -29.42
CA GLY A 67 15.57 1.66 -29.78
C GLY A 67 15.27 2.69 -28.68
N GLU A 68 14.87 2.25 -27.49
CA GLU A 68 14.52 3.13 -26.39
C GLU A 68 15.77 3.68 -25.69
N LEU A 69 15.71 4.96 -25.33
CA LEU A 69 16.76 5.67 -24.62
C LEU A 69 16.29 5.97 -23.20
N PHE A 70 17.10 5.65 -22.21
CA PHE A 70 16.85 5.89 -20.81
C PHE A 70 17.91 6.82 -20.22
N CYS A 71 17.52 7.64 -19.25
CA CYS A 71 18.42 8.48 -18.46
C CYS A 71 18.32 8.09 -16.98
N CYS A 72 19.43 7.84 -16.33
CA CYS A 72 19.45 7.60 -14.88
C CYS A 72 19.17 8.89 -14.13
N THR A 73 18.13 8.90 -13.32
CA THR A 73 17.75 10.04 -12.48
C THR A 73 18.05 9.83 -11.00
N ASP A 74 18.24 8.58 -10.58
CA ASP A 74 18.76 8.20 -9.27
C ASP A 74 19.76 7.05 -9.45
N ALA A 75 20.95 7.18 -8.90
CA ALA A 75 22.06 6.24 -9.03
C ALA A 75 22.37 5.54 -7.70
N THR A 76 21.38 5.35 -6.85
CA THR A 76 21.52 4.56 -5.62
C THR A 76 21.79 3.11 -5.96
N THR A 77 22.90 2.55 -5.51
CA THR A 77 23.36 1.19 -5.85
C THR A 77 22.24 0.16 -5.63
N ASP A 78 21.94 -0.62 -6.66
CA ASP A 78 20.89 -1.63 -6.74
C ASP A 78 19.45 -1.07 -6.57
N TYR A 79 19.32 0.28 -6.58
CA TYR A 79 18.04 1.01 -6.47
C TYR A 79 18.00 2.17 -7.46
N ASN A 80 18.51 1.99 -8.65
CA ASN A 80 18.60 3.02 -9.66
C ASN A 80 17.22 3.35 -10.26
N VAL A 81 17.01 4.62 -10.58
CA VAL A 81 15.82 5.08 -11.31
C VAL A 81 16.23 5.50 -12.72
N TRP A 82 15.55 4.94 -13.72
CA TRP A 82 15.78 5.21 -15.12
C TRP A 82 14.54 5.84 -15.76
N LEU A 83 14.69 6.95 -16.43
CA LEU A 83 13.63 7.64 -17.17
C LEU A 83 13.75 7.32 -18.66
N ASN A 84 12.68 6.82 -19.29
CA ASN A 84 12.62 6.64 -20.74
C ASN A 84 12.43 8.01 -21.42
N VAL A 85 13.39 8.40 -22.26
CA VAL A 85 13.44 9.75 -22.87
C VAL A 85 12.82 9.77 -24.25
N GLY A 86 12.49 8.62 -24.86
CA GLY A 86 12.20 8.52 -26.29
C GLY A 86 10.86 7.94 -26.70
N ASN A 87 9.96 7.57 -25.80
CA ASN A 87 8.66 7.00 -26.18
C ASN A 87 7.49 7.93 -25.87
N PRO A 88 6.89 8.62 -26.88
CA PRO A 88 5.78 9.54 -26.67
C PRO A 88 4.44 8.85 -26.34
N GLU A 89 4.33 7.53 -26.52
CA GLU A 89 3.11 6.77 -26.18
C GLU A 89 3.12 6.22 -24.74
N LYS A 90 4.28 6.14 -24.12
CA LYS A 90 4.37 5.97 -22.68
C LYS A 90 4.41 7.37 -22.07
N PRO A 91 3.50 7.70 -21.16
CA PRO A 91 3.56 8.99 -20.49
C PRO A 91 4.99 9.22 -20.00
N THR A 92 5.46 10.46 -20.11
CA THR A 92 6.71 10.93 -19.50
C THR A 92 6.55 10.89 -17.97
N GLY A 93 6.18 9.73 -17.49
CA GLY A 93 6.15 9.35 -16.09
C GLY A 93 7.45 8.63 -15.81
N ILE A 94 7.99 8.86 -14.69
CA ILE A 94 8.98 8.01 -14.05
C ILE A 94 8.54 6.58 -14.36
N ILE A 95 9.29 5.85 -15.20
CA ILE A 95 9.25 4.42 -15.11
C ILE A 95 9.86 4.19 -13.74
N GLN A 96 9.03 4.17 -12.74
CA GLN A 96 9.38 3.49 -11.52
C GLN A 96 9.56 2.05 -11.95
N PHE A 97 10.78 1.71 -12.34
CA PHE A 97 11.19 0.35 -12.16
C PHE A 97 10.95 0.13 -10.69
N ASP A 98 10.00 -0.70 -10.47
CA ASP A 98 9.63 -1.08 -9.14
C ASP A 98 10.89 -1.26 -8.32
N ASN A 99 11.08 -0.33 -7.41
CA ASN A 99 12.17 -0.32 -6.44
C ASN A 99 11.85 -1.38 -5.40
N SER A 100 11.63 -2.59 -5.90
CA SER A 100 11.15 -3.62 -5.03
C SER A 100 12.28 -4.59 -4.70
N GLY A 101 12.46 -4.61 -3.54
CA GLY A 101 12.08 -5.76 -2.77
C GLY A 101 10.66 -6.20 -3.19
N PRO A 102 10.24 -7.41 -2.88
CA PRO A 102 8.99 -7.99 -3.39
C PRO A 102 7.83 -7.00 -3.32
N GLN A 103 7.09 -6.82 -4.41
CA GLN A 103 5.94 -5.91 -4.46
C GLN A 103 4.89 -6.39 -3.47
N TYR A 104 4.43 -5.52 -2.59
CA TYR A 104 3.44 -5.82 -1.58
C TYR A 104 2.10 -5.08 -1.82
N PHE A 105 1.97 -4.41 -2.95
CA PHE A 105 0.74 -3.78 -3.44
C PHE A 105 0.76 -3.70 -4.98
N GLY A 106 -0.36 -3.34 -5.60
CA GLY A 106 -0.46 -3.20 -7.05
C GLY A 106 -1.78 -2.56 -7.47
N ASN A 107 -2.10 -2.65 -8.76
CA ASN A 107 -3.24 -1.96 -9.34
C ASN A 107 -4.58 -2.70 -9.19
N ARG A 108 -4.59 -3.96 -8.77
CA ARG A 108 -5.81 -4.69 -8.45
C ARG A 108 -6.07 -4.64 -6.95
N GLY A 109 -7.13 -3.96 -6.53
CA GLY A 109 -7.64 -3.98 -5.17
C GLY A 109 -8.57 -5.16 -4.96
N LEU A 110 -8.43 -5.86 -3.85
CA LEU A 110 -9.26 -6.99 -3.45
C LEU A 110 -9.95 -6.68 -2.12
N PHE A 111 -11.25 -7.01 -2.03
CA PHE A 111 -12.05 -6.92 -0.82
C PHE A 111 -12.52 -8.32 -0.43
N PHE A 112 -12.24 -8.72 0.81
CA PHE A 112 -12.46 -10.08 1.30
C PHE A 112 -13.54 -10.12 2.37
N GLY A 113 -14.53 -10.98 2.18
CA GLY A 113 -15.55 -11.27 3.19
C GLY A 113 -16.26 -10.02 3.68
N GLY A 114 -16.48 -9.95 4.95
CA GLY A 114 -17.17 -8.87 5.65
C GLY A 114 -18.55 -9.28 6.13
N ASN A 115 -19.08 -8.52 6.97
CA ASN A 115 -20.40 -8.24 7.51
C ASN A 115 -20.49 -8.30 9.04
N TRP A 116 -21.37 -7.44 9.57
CA TRP A 116 -21.65 -7.31 11.01
C TRP A 116 -23.01 -7.90 11.44
N THR A 117 -24.01 -7.94 10.58
CA THR A 117 -25.40 -8.07 11.02
C THR A 117 -26.22 -9.16 10.33
N GLN A 118 -25.87 -10.42 10.38
CA GLN A 118 -26.68 -11.58 9.98
C GLN A 118 -26.59 -12.08 8.53
N MET A 119 -25.85 -11.43 7.64
CA MET A 119 -25.55 -11.99 6.32
C MET A 119 -24.04 -12.00 6.12
N THR A 120 -23.41 -13.08 6.55
CA THR A 120 -22.00 -13.34 6.29
C THR A 120 -21.78 -13.53 4.81
N THR A 121 -20.80 -12.83 4.24
CA THR A 121 -20.38 -13.11 2.87
C THR A 121 -18.97 -13.71 2.87
N ASP A 122 -18.81 -14.77 2.10
CA ASP A 122 -17.52 -15.35 1.74
C ASP A 122 -16.99 -14.77 0.43
N ALA A 123 -17.74 -13.86 -0.20
CA ALA A 123 -17.38 -13.33 -1.49
C ALA A 123 -16.09 -12.49 -1.46
N ILE A 124 -15.29 -12.65 -2.50
CA ILE A 124 -14.15 -11.79 -2.82
C ILE A 124 -14.52 -10.91 -4.00
N GLN A 125 -14.34 -9.61 -3.84
CA GLN A 125 -14.55 -8.62 -4.90
C GLN A 125 -13.21 -7.99 -5.31
N TYR A 126 -13.12 -7.50 -6.55
CA TYR A 126 -11.96 -6.75 -7.00
C TYR A 126 -12.32 -5.50 -7.79
N ILE A 127 -11.39 -4.56 -7.80
CA ILE A 127 -11.40 -3.33 -8.57
C ILE A 127 -10.07 -3.15 -9.31
N ASN A 128 -10.07 -2.30 -10.33
CA ASN A 128 -8.84 -1.79 -10.93
C ASN A 128 -8.59 -0.37 -10.38
N ILE A 129 -7.68 -0.22 -9.43
CA ILE A 129 -7.44 1.04 -8.68
C ILE A 129 -7.18 2.26 -9.59
N PRO A 130 -6.41 2.19 -10.67
CA PRO A 130 -6.25 3.30 -11.62
C PRO A 130 -7.53 3.76 -12.32
N ILE A 131 -8.56 2.90 -12.42
CA ILE A 131 -9.75 3.15 -13.25
C ILE A 131 -11.00 3.10 -12.38
N CYS A 132 -11.70 4.23 -12.24
CA CYS A 132 -12.96 4.26 -11.51
C CYS A 132 -14.01 3.35 -12.15
N GLY A 133 -14.78 2.67 -11.32
CA GLY A 133 -15.82 1.74 -11.74
C GLY A 133 -16.29 0.86 -10.59
N ASN A 134 -17.33 0.08 -10.84
CA ASN A 134 -17.87 -0.83 -9.84
C ASN A 134 -16.93 -2.02 -9.62
N SER A 135 -17.02 -2.62 -8.45
CA SER A 135 -16.32 -3.88 -8.20
C SER A 135 -16.88 -5.03 -9.04
N THR A 136 -16.08 -6.04 -9.21
CA THR A 136 -16.44 -7.27 -9.93
C THR A 136 -16.15 -8.47 -9.03
N THR A 137 -16.95 -9.51 -9.13
CA THR A 137 -16.74 -10.75 -8.38
C THR A 137 -15.40 -11.39 -8.78
N PHE A 138 -14.60 -11.72 -7.78
CA PHE A 138 -13.33 -12.43 -7.95
C PHE A 138 -13.48 -13.93 -7.71
N GLY A 139 -14.21 -14.32 -6.67
CA GLY A 139 -14.46 -15.68 -6.22
C GLY A 139 -14.98 -15.69 -4.80
N ASP A 140 -14.81 -16.79 -4.10
CA ASP A 140 -15.29 -16.98 -2.74
C ASP A 140 -14.15 -17.41 -1.81
N LEU A 141 -14.27 -17.07 -0.53
CA LEU A 141 -13.42 -17.59 0.53
C LEU A 141 -13.84 -19.02 0.90
N ASN A 142 -12.89 -19.87 1.28
CA ASN A 142 -13.20 -21.22 1.77
C ASN A 142 -13.90 -21.21 3.13
N ARG A 143 -13.85 -20.09 3.83
CA ARG A 143 -14.48 -19.88 5.14
C ARG A 143 -14.93 -18.44 5.28
N TYR A 144 -15.84 -18.20 6.20
CA TYR A 144 -16.29 -16.85 6.50
C TYR A 144 -15.21 -16.07 7.26
N HIS A 145 -14.76 -14.97 6.68
CA HIS A 145 -13.93 -13.98 7.33
C HIS A 145 -14.77 -12.73 7.55
N GLN A 146 -15.27 -12.59 8.77
CA GLN A 146 -16.16 -11.50 9.21
C GLN A 146 -15.37 -10.47 10.01
N SER A 147 -16.00 -9.35 10.32
CA SER A 147 -15.50 -8.42 11.34
C SER A 147 -14.05 -7.99 11.11
N ARG A 148 -13.77 -7.48 9.93
CA ARG A 148 -12.51 -6.89 9.52
C ARG A 148 -11.33 -7.87 9.69
N PRO A 149 -11.21 -8.84 8.80
CA PRO A 149 -10.02 -9.69 8.74
C PRO A 149 -8.80 -8.87 8.33
N GLY A 150 -7.63 -9.24 8.83
CA GLY A 150 -6.36 -8.67 8.36
C GLY A 150 -6.02 -9.19 6.96
N CYS A 151 -5.76 -8.29 6.02
CA CYS A 151 -5.40 -8.69 4.66
C CYS A 151 -4.07 -8.08 4.24
N LEU A 152 -3.24 -8.89 3.59
CA LEU A 152 -1.90 -8.48 3.12
C LEU A 152 -1.55 -9.16 1.79
N SER A 153 -0.55 -8.63 1.10
CA SER A 153 -0.14 -9.16 -0.20
C SER A 153 1.38 -9.06 -0.40
N ASP A 154 1.92 -9.94 -1.25
CA ASP A 154 3.25 -9.78 -1.84
C ASP A 154 3.21 -9.25 -3.28
N GLY A 155 2.05 -8.74 -3.69
CA GLY A 155 1.78 -8.31 -5.06
C GLY A 155 1.24 -9.43 -5.96
N THR A 156 1.58 -10.68 -5.70
CA THR A 156 1.13 -11.87 -6.46
C THR A 156 0.09 -12.66 -5.69
N ARG A 157 0.32 -12.86 -4.41
CA ARG A 157 -0.55 -13.60 -3.50
C ARG A 157 -1.15 -12.63 -2.48
N ALA A 158 -2.45 -12.67 -2.30
CA ALA A 158 -3.15 -11.98 -1.24
C ALA A 158 -3.62 -12.98 -0.18
N VAL A 159 -3.37 -12.69 1.08
CA VAL A 159 -3.73 -13.52 2.24
C VAL A 159 -4.74 -12.79 3.10
N CYS A 160 -5.82 -13.48 3.45
CA CYS A 160 -6.87 -13.03 4.38
C CYS A 160 -6.74 -13.83 5.69
N VAL A 161 -6.71 -13.14 6.82
CA VAL A 161 -6.37 -13.72 8.13
C VAL A 161 -7.52 -13.54 9.12
N ALA A 162 -7.98 -14.62 9.72
CA ALA A 162 -8.94 -14.65 10.85
C ALA A 162 -10.22 -13.81 10.60
N GLY A 163 -10.75 -13.12 11.62
CA GLY A 163 -11.89 -12.22 11.45
C GLY A 163 -13.25 -12.90 11.61
N ASN A 164 -13.44 -13.83 12.57
CA ASN A 164 -14.75 -14.40 12.85
C ASN A 164 -15.16 -14.20 14.30
N MET A 165 -16.39 -13.70 14.52
CA MET A 165 -16.97 -13.53 15.85
C MET A 165 -17.70 -14.79 16.38
N ASP A 166 -18.18 -15.67 15.48
CA ASP A 166 -19.10 -16.76 15.83
C ASP A 166 -18.40 -18.10 16.12
N GLY A 167 -17.09 -18.09 16.35
CA GLY A 167 -16.33 -19.28 16.66
C GLY A 167 -14.81 -19.11 16.53
N PRO A 168 -14.02 -20.11 16.90
CA PRO A 168 -12.58 -20.04 16.83
C PRO A 168 -12.09 -20.14 15.38
N ASN A 169 -12.32 -19.09 14.56
CA ASN A 169 -11.71 -19.06 13.23
C ASN A 169 -10.28 -18.51 13.33
N THR A 170 -9.34 -19.41 13.34
CA THR A 170 -7.91 -19.11 13.25
C THR A 170 -7.37 -19.33 11.82
N GLY A 171 -8.23 -19.65 10.87
CA GLY A 171 -7.81 -19.95 9.50
C GLY A 171 -7.30 -18.73 8.75
N MET A 172 -6.36 -18.98 7.87
CA MET A 172 -5.87 -18.04 6.87
C MET A 172 -6.11 -18.63 5.50
N ASP A 173 -6.64 -17.81 4.61
CA ASP A 173 -6.91 -18.16 3.22
C ASP A 173 -6.14 -17.27 2.27
N TYR A 174 -5.82 -17.74 1.06
CA TYR A 174 -5.13 -16.94 0.06
C TYR A 174 -5.70 -17.13 -1.35
N VAL A 175 -5.45 -16.12 -2.17
CA VAL A 175 -5.72 -16.15 -3.61
C VAL A 175 -4.50 -15.66 -4.40
N THR A 176 -4.40 -16.06 -5.67
CA THR A 176 -3.47 -15.45 -6.63
C THR A 176 -4.13 -14.21 -7.21
N VAL A 177 -3.57 -13.03 -6.97
CA VAL A 177 -4.18 -11.72 -7.30
C VAL A 177 -4.56 -11.60 -8.77
N ALA A 178 -3.75 -12.13 -9.69
CA ALA A 178 -4.00 -12.02 -11.13
C ALA A 178 -5.17 -12.87 -11.63
N THR A 179 -5.56 -13.93 -10.91
CA THR A 179 -6.49 -14.95 -11.42
C THR A 179 -7.71 -15.08 -10.50
N PRO A 180 -8.90 -14.61 -10.93
CA PRO A 180 -10.13 -14.82 -10.18
C PRO A 180 -10.38 -16.31 -9.90
N ALA A 181 -10.57 -16.64 -8.63
CA ALA A 181 -10.79 -18.01 -8.15
C ALA A 181 -11.26 -18.01 -6.68
N THR A 182 -11.80 -19.15 -6.25
CA THR A 182 -12.00 -19.44 -4.83
C THR A 182 -10.67 -19.55 -4.11
N SER A 183 -10.61 -19.06 -2.86
CA SER A 183 -9.41 -19.08 -2.03
C SER A 183 -8.92 -20.49 -1.73
N GLN A 184 -7.68 -20.60 -1.35
CA GLN A 184 -7.04 -21.81 -0.86
C GLN A 184 -6.58 -21.61 0.58
N GLU A 185 -6.49 -22.70 1.33
CA GLU A 185 -5.98 -22.65 2.71
C GLU A 185 -4.52 -22.25 2.73
N PHE A 186 -4.18 -21.24 3.53
CA PHE A 186 -2.81 -20.78 3.75
C PHE A 186 -2.19 -21.46 4.99
N GLY A 187 -2.94 -21.52 6.08
CA GLY A 187 -2.51 -22.04 7.38
C GLY A 187 -3.39 -21.54 8.51
N THR A 188 -2.83 -21.47 9.72
CA THR A 188 -3.54 -20.99 10.89
C THR A 188 -2.86 -19.82 11.57
N PHE A 189 -3.66 -18.86 12.02
CA PHE A 189 -3.28 -17.77 12.91
C PHE A 189 -3.34 -18.28 14.37
N ALA A 190 -2.44 -17.83 15.23
CA ALA A 190 -2.35 -18.42 16.57
C ALA A 190 -3.56 -18.11 17.47
N TYR A 191 -4.28 -17.03 17.17
CA TYR A 191 -5.39 -16.55 18.00
C TYR A 191 -6.68 -16.39 17.20
N SER A 192 -7.82 -16.79 17.77
CA SER A 192 -9.12 -16.39 17.22
C SER A 192 -9.34 -14.92 17.54
N ASN A 193 -9.42 -14.07 16.52
CA ASN A 193 -9.53 -12.64 16.71
C ASN A 193 -10.26 -11.96 15.56
N THR A 194 -10.71 -10.73 15.82
CA THR A 194 -11.42 -9.87 14.88
C THR A 194 -10.80 -8.47 14.90
N TYR A 195 -11.16 -7.66 13.92
CA TYR A 195 -10.67 -6.28 13.80
C TYR A 195 -9.15 -6.20 13.74
N LEU A 196 -8.60 -7.11 12.97
CA LEU A 196 -7.18 -7.16 12.62
C LEU A 196 -6.89 -6.18 11.48
N ASP A 197 -5.65 -5.82 11.37
CA ASP A 197 -5.13 -5.23 10.14
C ASP A 197 -3.77 -5.87 9.82
N ALA A 198 -3.32 -5.75 8.59
CA ALA A 198 -2.08 -6.41 8.19
C ALA A 198 -1.37 -5.65 7.08
N VAL A 199 -0.05 -5.79 7.05
CA VAL A 199 0.82 -5.15 6.07
C VAL A 199 1.95 -6.10 5.69
N SER A 200 2.54 -5.90 4.52
CA SER A 200 3.62 -6.73 4.02
C SER A 200 4.80 -5.90 3.53
N ASN A 201 5.98 -6.49 3.53
CA ASN A 201 7.14 -5.99 2.79
C ASN A 201 7.38 -6.79 1.50
N GLY A 202 6.37 -7.58 1.10
CA GLY A 202 6.45 -8.46 -0.05
C GLY A 202 7.03 -9.84 0.23
N THR A 203 7.73 -10.05 1.34
CA THR A 203 8.18 -11.35 1.81
C THR A 203 7.51 -11.74 3.12
N ARG A 204 7.58 -10.85 4.10
CA ARG A 204 6.97 -11.03 5.41
C ARG A 204 5.68 -10.21 5.51
N GLY A 205 4.60 -10.88 5.83
CA GLY A 205 3.34 -10.26 6.23
C GLY A 205 3.29 -10.11 7.75
N LEU A 206 3.07 -8.88 8.24
CA LEU A 206 2.86 -8.57 9.65
C LEU A 206 1.37 -8.39 9.90
N ILE A 207 0.87 -8.98 10.97
CA ILE A 207 -0.53 -8.95 11.38
C ILE A 207 -0.60 -8.28 12.75
N THR A 208 -1.43 -7.24 12.87
CA THR A 208 -1.64 -6.53 14.13
C THR A 208 -2.54 -7.33 15.08
N PRO A 209 -2.46 -7.12 16.40
CA PRO A 209 -3.44 -7.68 17.30
C PRO A 209 -4.84 -7.11 17.04
N GLY A 210 -5.85 -7.94 17.20
CA GLY A 210 -7.24 -7.55 17.07
C GLY A 210 -7.90 -7.18 18.41
N ALA A 211 -9.23 -7.03 18.41
CA ALA A 211 -9.97 -6.45 19.51
C ALA A 211 -10.60 -7.48 20.48
N TYR A 212 -10.70 -8.74 20.11
CA TYR A 212 -11.38 -9.76 20.91
C TYR A 212 -10.39 -10.71 21.57
N GLY A 213 -10.49 -10.81 22.88
CA GLY A 213 -9.69 -11.71 23.72
C GLY A 213 -9.31 -11.07 25.05
N SER A 214 -9.19 -11.85 26.09
CA SER A 214 -8.86 -11.39 27.46
C SER A 214 -7.35 -11.34 27.74
N ALA A 215 -6.52 -11.62 26.74
CA ALA A 215 -5.06 -11.66 26.88
C ALA A 215 -4.38 -10.65 25.95
N SER A 216 -3.28 -10.08 26.40
CA SER A 216 -2.35 -9.30 25.58
C SER A 216 -1.91 -10.14 24.38
N MET A 217 -2.30 -9.75 23.18
CA MET A 217 -1.93 -10.48 21.98
C MET A 217 -0.73 -9.83 21.31
N PRO A 218 0.30 -10.59 20.99
CA PRO A 218 1.41 -10.07 20.21
C PRO A 218 0.99 -9.82 18.76
N MET A 219 1.75 -9.01 18.06
CA MET A 219 1.78 -9.03 16.62
C MET A 219 2.31 -10.38 16.14
N GLU A 220 1.81 -10.85 15.03
CA GLU A 220 2.27 -12.07 14.38
C GLU A 220 2.75 -11.81 12.95
N TYR A 221 3.47 -12.77 12.38
CA TYR A 221 3.93 -12.69 11.01
C TYR A 221 3.83 -14.02 10.28
N ILE A 222 3.79 -13.93 8.96
CA ILE A 222 3.86 -15.05 8.02
C ILE A 222 4.91 -14.77 6.95
N THR A 223 5.37 -15.82 6.27
CA THR A 223 6.10 -15.69 4.99
C THR A 223 5.06 -15.84 3.88
N VAL A 224 4.80 -14.75 3.13
CA VAL A 224 3.66 -14.69 2.19
C VAL A 224 3.75 -15.74 1.08
N GLN A 225 4.97 -16.06 0.60
CA GLN A 225 5.21 -17.01 -0.49
C GLN A 225 5.01 -18.47 -0.09
N THR A 226 5.03 -18.77 1.20
CA THR A 226 4.99 -20.15 1.69
C THR A 226 3.82 -20.34 2.64
N THR A 227 2.92 -21.27 2.32
CA THR A 227 1.82 -21.64 3.20
C THR A 227 2.35 -22.17 4.53
N GLY A 228 1.70 -21.82 5.62
CA GLY A 228 2.08 -22.22 6.97
C GLY A 228 1.43 -21.37 8.04
N ASN A 229 1.67 -21.73 9.30
CA ASN A 229 1.10 -21.04 10.44
C ASN A 229 1.85 -19.73 10.72
N SER A 230 1.14 -18.79 11.36
CA SER A 230 1.75 -17.56 11.84
C SER A 230 2.73 -17.83 12.99
N GLN A 231 3.63 -16.88 13.19
CA GLN A 231 4.64 -16.88 14.26
C GLN A 231 4.61 -15.55 15.00
N THR A 232 4.94 -15.57 16.27
CA THR A 232 4.99 -14.37 17.11
C THR A 232 6.07 -13.40 16.60
N PHE A 233 5.71 -12.13 16.45
CA PHE A 233 6.61 -11.07 16.04
C PHE A 233 7.11 -10.24 17.22
N GLY A 234 6.22 -9.75 18.08
CA GLY A 234 6.48 -8.90 19.22
C GLY A 234 5.22 -8.16 19.67
N SER A 235 5.34 -7.29 20.64
CA SER A 235 4.21 -6.56 21.23
C SER A 235 4.11 -5.12 20.71
N VAL A 236 2.89 -4.57 20.67
CA VAL A 236 2.65 -3.14 20.40
C VAL A 236 2.94 -2.33 21.65
N VAL A 237 3.53 -1.14 21.52
CA VAL A 237 3.85 -0.24 22.64
C VAL A 237 2.70 0.73 22.90
N PHE A 238 2.39 0.94 24.18
CA PHE A 238 1.43 1.94 24.65
C PHE A 238 2.08 2.97 25.60
N SER A 239 1.39 4.10 25.83
CA SER A 239 1.90 5.37 26.36
C SER A 239 2.65 5.35 27.69
N ASN A 240 2.62 4.25 28.43
CA ASN A 240 3.28 4.13 29.75
C ASN A 240 4.40 3.08 29.79
N GLY A 241 4.84 2.59 28.63
CA GLY A 241 5.83 1.52 28.55
C GLY A 241 5.29 0.15 28.96
N SER A 242 4.01 0.01 29.24
CA SER A 242 3.36 -1.26 29.57
C SER A 242 2.91 -1.94 28.28
N TYR A 243 3.38 -3.15 28.05
CA TYR A 243 3.03 -3.99 26.91
C TYR A 243 1.72 -4.78 27.08
N ASP A 244 1.06 -4.60 28.23
CA ASP A 244 -0.03 -5.48 28.67
C ASP A 244 -1.44 -4.97 28.34
N GLN A 245 -1.59 -3.98 27.46
CA GLN A 245 -2.92 -3.45 27.17
C GLN A 245 -3.42 -3.92 25.81
N HIS A 246 -4.62 -4.48 25.79
CA HIS A 246 -5.32 -4.87 24.60
C HIS A 246 -5.61 -3.64 23.74
N CYS A 247 -5.15 -3.62 22.52
CA CYS A 247 -5.50 -2.61 21.57
C CYS A 247 -5.83 -3.28 20.23
N GLY A 248 -7.05 -3.09 19.80
CA GLY A 248 -7.52 -3.56 18.51
C GLY A 248 -7.98 -2.39 17.62
N TRP A 249 -8.54 -2.71 16.49
CA TRP A 249 -9.03 -1.72 15.53
C TRP A 249 -7.98 -0.68 15.11
N MET A 250 -6.72 -1.08 15.09
CA MET A 250 -5.62 -0.23 14.65
C MET A 250 -5.46 -0.33 13.14
N PRO A 251 -5.65 0.75 12.37
CA PRO A 251 -5.20 0.73 10.99
C PRO A 251 -3.67 0.62 10.93
N VAL A 252 -3.17 -0.17 10.01
CA VAL A 252 -1.74 -0.28 9.76
C VAL A 252 -1.39 0.18 8.35
N VAL A 253 -0.30 0.92 8.23
CA VAL A 253 0.28 1.36 6.96
C VAL A 253 1.74 0.92 6.87
N GLY A 254 2.25 0.75 5.67
CA GLY A 254 3.63 0.29 5.49
C GLY A 254 4.30 0.79 4.24
N ASN A 255 5.61 0.96 4.31
CA ASN A 255 6.45 1.39 3.18
C ASN A 255 7.41 0.28 2.71
N GLY A 256 7.10 -0.99 3.06
CA GLY A 256 7.97 -2.12 2.76
C GLY A 256 9.12 -2.32 3.75
N THR A 257 9.50 -1.30 4.50
CA THR A 257 10.50 -1.40 5.58
C THR A 257 9.84 -1.37 6.95
N ARG A 258 8.94 -0.42 7.16
CA ARG A 258 8.22 -0.19 8.42
C ARG A 258 6.76 -0.57 8.29
N ALA A 259 6.22 -1.16 9.34
CA ALA A 259 4.79 -1.22 9.61
C ALA A 259 4.48 -0.21 10.72
N ILE A 260 3.49 0.64 10.49
CA ILE A 260 3.14 1.75 11.38
C ILE A 260 1.67 1.61 11.74
N MET A 261 1.40 1.43 13.03
CA MET A 261 0.08 1.31 13.62
C MET A 261 -0.40 2.70 14.04
N LEU A 262 -1.60 3.08 13.61
CA LEU A 262 -2.15 4.43 13.75
C LEU A 262 -3.32 4.43 14.74
N GLY A 263 -3.11 4.81 16.00
CA GLY A 263 -4.14 4.85 17.01
C GLY A 263 -4.61 3.47 17.47
N GLY A 264 -5.92 3.27 17.60
CA GLY A 264 -6.57 2.04 18.04
C GLY A 264 -7.44 2.21 19.27
N TYR A 265 -8.26 1.20 19.59
CA TYR A 265 -9.16 1.20 20.72
C TYR A 265 -8.52 0.49 21.95
N PRO A 266 -8.37 1.19 23.09
CA PRO A 266 -7.92 0.55 24.31
C PRO A 266 -9.05 -0.29 24.92
N HIS A 267 -8.82 -1.55 25.15
CA HIS A 267 -9.83 -2.46 25.69
C HIS A 267 -9.95 -2.42 27.23
N THR A 268 -9.29 -1.49 27.90
CA THR A 268 -9.40 -1.33 29.36
C THR A 268 -10.33 -0.16 29.71
N PRO A 269 -11.41 -0.37 30.49
CA PRO A 269 -12.42 0.67 30.80
C PRO A 269 -11.88 1.91 31.50
N ASN A 270 -10.66 1.86 32.03
CA ASN A 270 -10.03 2.95 32.79
C ASN A 270 -8.57 3.18 32.32
N GLY A 271 -8.20 2.71 31.14
CA GLY A 271 -6.87 2.94 30.57
C GLY A 271 -6.71 4.38 30.08
N PRO A 272 -5.50 4.92 30.03
CA PRO A 272 -5.25 6.19 29.41
C PRO A 272 -5.65 6.14 27.93
N LEU A 273 -6.09 7.27 27.38
CA LEU A 273 -6.50 7.43 25.99
C LEU A 273 -5.32 7.15 25.05
N ILE A 274 -5.17 5.92 24.62
CA ILE A 274 -4.06 5.48 23.75
C ILE A 274 -4.40 5.58 22.25
N GLY A 275 -5.63 5.89 21.91
CA GLY A 275 -6.09 6.02 20.53
C GLY A 275 -5.36 7.08 19.69
N GLY A 276 -4.51 7.90 20.30
CA GLY A 276 -3.66 8.87 19.60
C GLY A 276 -2.21 8.42 19.41
N ILE A 277 -1.79 7.26 19.91
CA ILE A 277 -0.40 6.84 19.76
C ILE A 277 -0.16 6.25 18.39
N ILE A 278 0.93 6.66 17.77
CA ILE A 278 1.47 6.01 16.57
C ILE A 278 2.69 5.21 16.99
N SER A 279 2.70 3.92 16.67
CA SER A 279 3.83 3.03 16.92
C SER A 279 4.29 2.34 15.65
N TYR A 280 5.53 1.86 15.62
CA TYR A 280 6.09 1.20 14.43
C TYR A 280 7.02 0.05 14.78
N VAL A 281 7.19 -0.82 13.79
CA VAL A 281 8.23 -1.86 13.76
C VAL A 281 8.93 -1.87 12.42
N VAL A 282 10.13 -2.44 12.38
CA VAL A 282 10.80 -2.81 11.12
C VAL A 282 10.36 -4.22 10.74
N ILE A 283 9.65 -4.38 9.61
CA ILE A 283 8.99 -5.64 9.23
C ILE A 283 9.98 -6.81 9.12
N ALA A 284 11.20 -6.55 8.66
CA ALA A 284 12.21 -7.59 8.47
C ALA A 284 12.75 -8.18 9.79
N THR A 285 12.64 -7.46 10.93
CA THR A 285 13.27 -7.82 12.19
C THR A 285 12.24 -7.94 13.30
N GLN A 286 12.10 -9.13 13.90
CA GLN A 286 11.21 -9.34 15.05
C GLN A 286 11.63 -8.44 16.22
N SER A 287 10.69 -7.66 16.72
CA SER A 287 10.88 -6.75 17.83
C SER A 287 9.54 -6.29 18.41
N ASN A 288 9.57 -5.75 19.60
CA ASN A 288 8.46 -4.92 20.08
C ASN A 288 8.41 -3.61 19.30
N ALA A 289 7.22 -3.03 19.22
CA ALA A 289 7.04 -1.74 18.56
C ALA A 289 7.73 -0.62 19.35
N SER A 290 8.13 0.42 18.65
CA SER A 290 8.64 1.67 19.20
C SER A 290 7.67 2.80 18.89
N GLN A 291 7.67 3.84 19.73
CA GLN A 291 6.84 5.00 19.46
C GLN A 291 7.33 5.74 18.21
N PHE A 292 6.40 6.07 17.33
CA PHE A 292 6.62 6.86 16.12
C PHE A 292 6.28 8.33 16.32
N GLY A 293 5.10 8.60 16.89
CA GLY A 293 4.55 9.93 17.15
C GLY A 293 3.14 9.83 17.71
N THR A 294 2.30 10.84 17.43
CA THR A 294 0.91 10.88 17.85
C THR A 294 0.00 11.34 16.73
N LEU A 295 -1.23 10.82 16.70
CA LEU A 295 -2.36 11.43 15.99
C LEU A 295 -2.81 12.67 16.75
N ASP A 296 -3.35 13.66 16.04
CA ASP A 296 -4.00 14.82 16.63
C ASP A 296 -5.32 14.42 17.31
N GLN A 297 -5.99 13.42 16.73
CA GLN A 297 -7.27 12.93 17.23
C GLN A 297 -7.20 11.46 17.58
N HIS A 298 -7.60 11.13 18.81
CA HIS A 298 -7.64 9.76 19.30
C HIS A 298 -8.74 8.96 18.59
N ARG A 299 -8.38 8.01 17.75
CA ARG A 299 -9.33 7.27 16.92
C ARG A 299 -9.05 5.78 16.83
N TYR A 300 -10.10 5.04 16.51
CA TYR A 300 -10.07 3.60 16.23
C TYR A 300 -10.97 3.28 15.03
N GLY A 301 -10.82 2.09 14.47
CA GLY A 301 -11.64 1.62 13.35
C GLY A 301 -11.43 2.38 12.04
N ALA A 302 -10.43 3.25 11.99
CA ALA A 302 -10.04 3.96 10.78
C ALA A 302 -9.46 2.98 9.73
N ALA A 303 -9.42 3.40 8.48
CA ALA A 303 -8.73 2.68 7.42
C ALA A 303 -7.29 3.19 7.25
N GLY A 304 -6.37 2.29 6.93
CA GLY A 304 -4.98 2.60 6.59
C GLY A 304 -4.77 2.64 5.08
N LEU A 305 -4.22 3.72 4.55
CA LEU A 305 -3.86 3.87 3.14
C LEU A 305 -2.43 4.36 3.02
N ASN A 306 -1.69 3.91 2.01
CA ASN A 306 -0.30 4.35 1.82
C ASN A 306 0.20 4.28 0.37
N ASP A 307 1.22 5.09 0.07
CA ASP A 307 1.91 5.14 -1.23
C ASP A 307 3.42 4.87 -1.16
N ARG A 308 3.94 4.30 -0.10
CA ARG A 308 5.35 4.13 0.28
C ARG A 308 5.98 5.32 1.00
N THR A 309 5.56 6.55 0.72
CA THR A 309 6.07 7.77 1.34
C THR A 309 5.15 8.21 2.46
N TYR A 310 3.86 8.30 2.13
CA TYR A 310 2.82 8.77 3.03
C TYR A 310 1.94 7.63 3.50
N GLY A 311 1.63 7.63 4.78
CA GLY A 311 0.60 6.81 5.40
C GLY A 311 -0.56 7.70 5.82
N VAL A 312 -1.78 7.28 5.52
CA VAL A 312 -3.01 8.02 5.81
C VAL A 312 -3.86 7.21 6.77
N CYS A 313 -4.32 7.86 7.83
CA CYS A 313 -5.36 7.39 8.73
C CYS A 313 -6.69 8.01 8.27
N TRP A 314 -7.56 7.18 7.68
CA TRP A 314 -8.81 7.63 7.06
C TRP A 314 -10.01 7.29 7.93
N GLY A 315 -10.82 8.30 8.30
CA GLY A 315 -12.06 8.11 9.04
C GLY A 315 -11.85 7.60 10.48
N GLY A 316 -12.65 6.65 10.88
CA GLY A 316 -12.66 6.09 12.23
C GLY A 316 -13.60 6.83 13.19
N GLN A 317 -13.59 6.44 14.47
CA GLN A 317 -14.36 7.06 15.54
C GLN A 317 -13.46 7.57 16.66
N TYR A 318 -13.90 8.60 17.38
CA TYR A 318 -13.25 9.04 18.61
C TYR A 318 -13.38 8.00 19.72
N VAL A 319 -12.28 7.77 20.42
CA VAL A 319 -12.28 6.88 21.59
C VAL A 319 -13.19 7.38 22.69
N ASP A 320 -13.31 8.71 22.86
CA ASP A 320 -13.98 9.32 24.03
C ASP A 320 -15.50 9.38 23.93
N ASN A 321 -16.08 9.48 22.74
CA ASN A 321 -17.51 9.77 22.60
C ASN A 321 -18.18 9.16 21.37
N GLY A 322 -17.47 8.35 20.58
CA GLY A 322 -17.99 7.72 19.37
C GLY A 322 -18.27 8.68 18.21
N TYR A 323 -17.94 9.96 18.36
CA TYR A 323 -18.07 10.92 17.27
C TYR A 323 -17.04 10.66 16.17
N ILE A 324 -17.38 11.05 14.96
CA ILE A 324 -16.51 10.90 13.80
C ILE A 324 -15.51 12.06 13.80
N PRO A 325 -14.21 11.81 13.65
CA PRO A 325 -13.21 12.87 13.58
C PRO A 325 -13.48 13.85 12.42
N ALA A 326 -13.16 15.10 12.63
CA ALA A 326 -13.41 16.17 11.65
C ALA A 326 -12.48 16.13 10.43
N GLY A 327 -11.47 15.23 10.40
CA GLY A 327 -10.52 15.17 9.31
C GLY A 327 -9.76 13.84 9.27
N ASN A 328 -9.10 13.61 8.17
CA ASN A 328 -8.13 12.54 8.02
C ASN A 328 -6.75 13.03 8.45
N GLU A 329 -5.88 12.12 8.78
CA GLU A 329 -4.52 12.44 9.18
C GLU A 329 -3.50 11.67 8.34
N TRP A 330 -2.33 12.26 8.11
CA TRP A 330 -1.26 11.62 7.37
C TRP A 330 0.08 11.76 8.07
N ILE A 331 0.98 10.85 7.76
CA ILE A 331 2.36 10.81 8.23
C ILE A 331 3.33 10.60 7.08
N THR A 332 4.56 11.06 7.25
CA THR A 332 5.69 10.62 6.40
C THR A 332 6.30 9.37 7.03
N MET A 333 6.15 8.19 6.40
CA MET A 333 6.46 6.90 7.01
C MET A 333 7.96 6.66 7.30
N ALA A 334 8.85 7.33 6.57
CA ALA A 334 10.29 7.18 6.77
C ALA A 334 10.82 7.86 8.04
N THR A 335 10.14 8.90 8.53
CA THR A 335 10.61 9.76 9.61
C THR A 335 9.62 9.81 10.76
N ASN A 336 10.07 9.52 11.98
CA ASN A 336 9.23 9.61 13.17
C ASN A 336 8.71 11.05 13.35
N GLY A 337 7.44 11.18 13.72
CA GLY A 337 6.80 12.47 13.92
C GLY A 337 5.30 12.33 14.12
N ASN A 338 4.66 13.44 14.51
CA ASN A 338 3.22 13.48 14.67
C ASN A 338 2.51 13.54 13.33
N ALA A 339 1.30 13.01 13.28
CA ALA A 339 0.44 13.12 12.12
C ALA A 339 0.03 14.58 11.88
N GLN A 340 -0.31 14.85 10.63
CA GLN A 340 -0.82 16.14 10.19
C GLN A 340 -2.24 15.95 9.66
N ILE A 341 -3.13 16.86 10.00
CA ILE A 341 -4.51 16.87 9.52
C ILE A 341 -4.53 17.32 8.06
N PHE A 342 -5.29 16.65 7.22
CA PHE A 342 -5.65 17.14 5.91
C PHE A 342 -7.18 17.18 5.75
N SER A 343 -7.65 18.07 4.90
CA SER A 343 -9.06 18.42 4.80
C SER A 343 -9.92 17.34 4.12
N GLY A 344 -11.17 17.29 4.51
CA GLY A 344 -12.28 16.89 3.65
C GLY A 344 -12.61 15.42 3.61
N ILE A 345 -13.21 14.94 4.69
CA ILE A 345 -14.13 13.80 4.58
C ILE A 345 -15.41 14.34 3.93
N THR A 346 -15.80 13.80 2.76
CA THR A 346 -17.07 14.19 2.12
C THR A 346 -18.27 13.55 2.79
N VAL A 347 -18.07 12.42 3.49
CA VAL A 347 -19.11 11.69 4.23
C VAL A 347 -18.52 11.20 5.55
N SER A 348 -19.34 11.14 6.58
CA SER A 348 -18.97 10.57 7.87
C SER A 348 -18.64 9.08 7.74
N HIS A 349 -17.35 8.75 7.66
CA HIS A 349 -16.89 7.38 7.60
C HIS A 349 -16.92 6.76 8.98
N GLN A 350 -17.82 5.83 9.16
CA GLN A 350 -17.91 5.02 10.37
C GLN A 350 -16.79 3.96 10.38
N ASN A 351 -16.70 3.22 11.45
CA ASN A 351 -15.76 2.12 11.68
C ASN A 351 -15.80 1.05 10.58
N ASP A 352 -14.73 0.25 10.54
CA ASP A 352 -14.72 -1.06 9.92
C ASP A 352 -14.82 -1.07 8.40
N THR A 353 -14.10 -0.18 7.75
CA THR A 353 -14.01 -0.12 6.29
C THR A 353 -12.79 -0.88 5.77
N GLY A 354 -12.97 -1.65 4.70
CA GLY A 354 -11.86 -2.21 3.94
C GLY A 354 -11.20 -1.16 3.07
N ALA A 355 -9.87 -1.10 3.10
CA ALA A 355 -9.10 -0.15 2.31
C ALA A 355 -7.88 -0.79 1.66
N CYS A 356 -7.58 -0.37 0.45
CA CYS A 356 -6.39 -0.81 -0.28
C CYS A 356 -5.80 0.35 -1.07
N SER A 357 -4.54 0.24 -1.44
CA SER A 357 -3.81 1.32 -2.11
C SER A 357 -2.93 0.78 -3.22
N ASN A 358 -2.63 1.64 -4.19
CA ASN A 358 -1.47 1.48 -5.05
C ASN A 358 -0.48 2.64 -4.77
N SER A 359 0.50 2.85 -5.64
CA SER A 359 1.49 3.92 -5.47
C SER A 359 0.92 5.35 -5.60
N GLU A 360 -0.35 5.51 -5.94
CA GLU A 360 -0.97 6.81 -6.24
C GLU A 360 -2.28 7.02 -5.49
N ARG A 361 -3.15 5.98 -5.50
CA ARG A 361 -4.51 6.06 -4.97
C ARG A 361 -4.70 5.17 -3.76
N GLY A 362 -5.40 5.68 -2.77
CA GLY A 362 -6.01 4.91 -1.70
C GLY A 362 -7.51 4.79 -1.93
N VAL A 363 -8.03 3.57 -1.91
CA VAL A 363 -9.44 3.26 -2.18
C VAL A 363 -10.06 2.65 -0.93
N ILE A 364 -11.26 3.07 -0.60
CA ILE A 364 -11.99 2.68 0.60
C ILE A 364 -13.39 2.23 0.21
N GLN A 365 -13.80 1.09 0.72
CA GLN A 365 -15.18 0.66 0.64
C GLN A 365 -15.98 1.21 1.83
N MET A 366 -17.10 1.85 1.54
CA MET A 366 -17.94 2.51 2.54
C MET A 366 -18.82 1.50 3.30
N TYR A 367 -19.01 1.76 4.57
CA TYR A 367 -19.81 0.91 5.46
C TYR A 367 -21.31 0.92 5.12
N THR A 368 -21.88 2.07 4.74
CA THR A 368 -23.33 2.27 4.81
C THR A 368 -24.08 2.22 3.48
N ASN A 369 -23.42 2.35 2.33
CA ASN A 369 -24.11 2.57 1.05
C ASN A 369 -23.52 1.77 -0.14
N ASN A 370 -22.66 0.80 0.12
CA ASN A 370 -21.92 0.06 -0.93
C ASN A 370 -21.06 0.93 -1.86
N GLU A 371 -20.88 2.19 -1.52
CA GLU A 371 -20.06 3.11 -2.31
C GLU A 371 -18.57 2.84 -2.06
N ILE A 372 -17.79 3.01 -3.11
CA ILE A 372 -16.34 2.96 -3.04
C ILE A 372 -15.84 4.38 -3.35
N GLU A 373 -14.99 4.91 -2.49
CA GLU A 373 -14.35 6.21 -2.68
C GLU A 373 -12.83 6.06 -2.79
N PHE A 374 -12.18 7.09 -3.32
CA PHE A 374 -10.72 7.14 -3.37
C PHE A 374 -10.16 8.52 -3.08
N ILE A 375 -8.90 8.55 -2.67
CA ILE A 375 -8.06 9.74 -2.60
C ILE A 375 -6.79 9.54 -3.40
N THR A 376 -6.19 10.64 -3.84
CA THR A 376 -4.81 10.66 -4.34
C THR A 376 -3.88 10.87 -3.14
N ILE A 377 -3.13 9.83 -2.75
CA ILE A 377 -2.30 9.84 -1.53
C ILE A 377 -1.15 10.84 -1.65
N THR A 378 -0.57 10.98 -2.82
CA THR A 378 0.52 11.93 -3.12
C THR A 378 0.09 13.41 -2.98
N ASN A 379 -1.21 13.67 -2.90
CA ASN A 379 -1.80 14.97 -2.61
C ASN A 379 -2.81 14.88 -1.47
N PRO A 380 -2.38 14.78 -0.22
CA PRO A 380 -3.26 14.56 0.93
C PRO A 380 -4.21 15.73 1.25
N SER A 381 -4.18 16.82 0.50
CA SER A 381 -5.10 17.96 0.64
C SER A 381 -6.40 17.81 -0.17
N ALA A 382 -6.51 16.80 -1.02
CA ALA A 382 -7.67 16.58 -1.87
C ALA A 382 -8.81 15.86 -1.13
N ASN A 383 -10.06 16.22 -1.46
CA ASN A 383 -11.24 15.51 -0.98
C ASN A 383 -11.35 14.13 -1.64
N ALA A 384 -12.05 13.21 -0.97
CA ALA A 384 -12.42 11.94 -1.57
C ALA A 384 -13.35 12.14 -2.76
N ILE A 385 -13.22 11.22 -3.70
CA ILE A 385 -14.02 11.20 -4.94
C ILE A 385 -14.65 9.82 -5.03
N VAL A 386 -15.91 9.77 -5.50
CA VAL A 386 -16.59 8.52 -5.76
C VAL A 386 -15.81 7.72 -6.81
N PHE A 387 -15.47 6.50 -6.46
CA PHE A 387 -14.78 5.54 -7.33
C PHE A 387 -15.80 4.69 -8.12
N GLY A 388 -16.82 4.19 -7.43
CA GLY A 388 -17.85 3.31 -7.95
C GLY A 388 -18.67 2.68 -6.82
N GLN A 389 -19.27 1.53 -7.08
CA GLN A 389 -20.06 0.80 -6.11
C GLN A 389 -19.59 -0.65 -5.99
N ASN A 390 -19.76 -1.23 -4.83
CA ASN A 390 -19.59 -2.66 -4.64
C ASN A 390 -20.75 -3.39 -5.34
N SER A 391 -20.44 -4.39 -6.15
CA SER A 391 -21.42 -5.16 -6.92
C SER A 391 -22.24 -6.12 -6.08
N ILE A 392 -21.87 -6.38 -4.83
CA ILE A 392 -22.66 -7.18 -3.90
C ILE A 392 -23.77 -6.30 -3.31
N SER A 393 -25.01 -6.73 -3.47
CA SER A 393 -26.20 -6.01 -2.98
C SER A 393 -26.39 -6.02 -1.46
N SER A 394 -25.69 -6.89 -0.75
CA SER A 394 -25.61 -6.91 0.71
C SER A 394 -24.40 -6.14 1.16
N ASN A 395 -24.58 -5.14 2.01
CA ASN A 395 -23.47 -4.33 2.56
C ASN A 395 -22.27 -5.22 2.95
N GLN A 396 -21.20 -5.16 2.18
CA GLN A 396 -19.93 -5.82 2.52
C GLN A 396 -19.14 -4.93 3.50
N SER A 397 -19.80 -4.59 4.62
CA SER A 397 -19.17 -3.85 5.70
C SER A 397 -18.15 -4.73 6.43
N SER A 398 -17.23 -4.12 7.13
CA SER A 398 -16.19 -4.84 7.90
C SER A 398 -15.39 -5.86 7.08
N CYS A 399 -15.19 -5.61 5.80
CA CYS A 399 -14.32 -6.43 4.95
C CYS A 399 -12.84 -6.15 5.23
N GLY A 400 -11.98 -7.13 4.95
CA GLY A 400 -10.56 -6.89 4.80
C GLY A 400 -10.23 -6.48 3.37
N ALA A 401 -9.14 -5.74 3.16
CA ALA A 401 -8.72 -5.40 1.81
C ALA A 401 -7.20 -5.35 1.66
N THR A 402 -6.73 -5.64 0.47
CA THR A 402 -5.32 -5.48 0.06
C THR A 402 -5.25 -5.29 -1.45
N SER A 403 -4.07 -5.03 -1.99
CA SER A 403 -3.86 -4.89 -3.42
C SER A 403 -2.67 -5.71 -3.92
N GLY A 404 -2.63 -5.96 -5.22
CA GLY A 404 -1.54 -6.64 -5.89
C GLY A 404 -1.56 -6.44 -7.40
N ASN A 405 -0.68 -7.16 -8.10
CA ASN A 405 -0.54 -7.07 -9.54
C ASN A 405 -1.45 -8.07 -10.26
N ALA A 406 -2.03 -7.65 -11.37
CA ALA A 406 -2.89 -8.46 -12.22
C ALA A 406 -2.38 -8.51 -13.65
#